data_cfe5b5f4b3edad11cb8e27fef73e3a2a
#
_entry.id   cfe5b5f4b3edad11cb8e27fef73e3a2a
#
_cell.length_a   1.000
_cell.length_b   1.000
_cell.length_c   1.000
_cell.angle_alpha   90.00
_cell.angle_beta   90.00
_cell.angle_gamma   90.00
#
_symmetry.space_group_name_H-M   'P 1'
#
loop_
_entity.id
_entity.type
_entity.pdbx_description
1 polymer ?
#
loop_
_entity_poly.entity_id
_entity_poly.type
_entity_poly.pdbx_seq_one_letter_code
_entity_poly.pdbx_strand_id
1 'polypeptide(L)'
;MYMKVKKKIILQIGKNLCSLALVLIMMICIIPQMTVKADNVGTTEEKLEEDWGAMSSAAGKMNMTNTTTKAQVMEVITAAAKNGTKAEWKSFRKVDATYESKGGVTAYLNLTLDGKTRELYINEVIPTLGNNRPEKGIAVSEDEWNILRLTNIERAKEGKKLLTMPAALQKATAVRAKENVNNTQPAHTRPNGTSYKTAVPSSFKNTGLGENMYKCTKTVTAQLAMRGWMNSASHKANILRENYQ
;
A
#
# COMPACT_ATOMS: atom_id res chain seq x y z
N MET A 1 26.79 -59.80 43.79
CA MET A 1 26.48 -60.89 42.82
C MET A 1 25.40 -60.50 41.81
N TYR A 2 24.44 -59.70 42.14
CA TYR A 2 23.36 -59.31 41.29
C TYR A 2 23.73 -58.41 40.04
N MET A 3 24.71 -57.55 40.20
CA MET A 3 25.17 -56.69 39.12
C MET A 3 25.99 -57.37 37.98
N LYS A 4 26.67 -58.45 38.29
CA LYS A 4 27.42 -59.23 37.28
C LYS A 4 26.54 -60.06 36.39
N VAL A 5 25.38 -60.50 36.86
CA VAL A 5 24.41 -61.31 36.11
C VAL A 5 23.67 -60.40 35.10
N LYS A 6 23.28 -59.19 35.52
CA LYS A 6 22.64 -58.20 34.56
C LYS A 6 23.53 -57.81 33.40
N LYS A 7 24.84 -57.57 33.64
CA LYS A 7 25.78 -57.24 32.54
C LYS A 7 25.96 -58.38 31.56
N LYS A 8 25.92 -59.63 32.00
CA LYS A 8 26.07 -60.80 31.14
C LYS A 8 24.84 -61.02 30.26
N ILE A 9 23.62 -60.80 30.78
CA ILE A 9 22.37 -60.93 30.05
C ILE A 9 22.23 -59.79 29.01
N ILE A 10 22.60 -58.57 29.37
CA ILE A 10 22.56 -57.42 28.44
C ILE A 10 23.57 -57.61 27.32
N LEU A 11 24.74 -58.15 27.58
CA LEU A 11 25.74 -58.42 26.56
C LEU A 11 25.33 -59.56 25.62
N GLN A 12 24.59 -60.57 26.10
CA GLN A 12 24.08 -61.66 25.29
C GLN A 12 22.91 -61.23 24.39
N ILE A 13 22.01 -60.37 24.92
CA ILE A 13 20.93 -59.77 24.15
C ILE A 13 21.50 -58.83 23.08
N GLY A 14 22.52 -58.03 23.39
CA GLY A 14 23.19 -57.16 22.45
C GLY A 14 23.87 -57.90 21.30
N LYS A 15 24.48 -59.06 21.54
CA LYS A 15 25.10 -59.90 20.52
C LYS A 15 24.07 -60.57 19.59
N ASN A 16 22.95 -61.00 20.14
CA ASN A 16 21.88 -61.59 19.36
C ASN A 16 21.11 -60.54 18.48
N LEU A 17 20.94 -59.33 19.00
CA LEU A 17 20.37 -58.23 18.27
C LEU A 17 21.30 -57.75 17.11
N CYS A 18 22.61 -57.72 17.31
CA CYS A 18 23.57 -57.42 16.25
C CYS A 18 23.56 -58.51 15.16
N SER A 19 23.43 -59.76 15.55
CA SER A 19 23.36 -60.87 14.58
C SER A 19 22.06 -60.84 13.76
N LEU A 20 20.90 -60.52 14.37
CA LEU A 20 19.64 -60.34 13.63
C LEU A 20 19.67 -59.09 12.77
N ALA A 21 20.28 -58.01 13.22
CA ALA A 21 20.43 -56.79 12.44
C ALA A 21 21.33 -57.00 11.20
N LEU A 22 22.40 -57.79 11.31
CA LEU A 22 23.25 -58.09 10.19
C LEU A 22 22.56 -58.99 9.16
N VAL A 23 21.75 -59.96 9.58
CA VAL A 23 20.97 -60.80 8.64
C VAL A 23 19.87 -59.98 7.94
N LEU A 24 19.23 -59.08 8.67
CA LEU A 24 18.26 -58.15 8.04
C LEU A 24 18.90 -57.18 7.06
N ILE A 25 20.12 -56.67 7.38
CA ILE A 25 20.83 -55.75 6.49
C ILE A 25 21.33 -56.51 5.27
N MET A 26 21.75 -57.78 5.34
CA MET A 26 22.11 -58.55 4.18
C MET A 26 20.91 -58.95 3.30
N MET A 27 19.72 -59.17 3.84
CA MET A 27 18.53 -59.38 3.03
C MET A 27 18.03 -58.10 2.34
N ILE A 28 18.25 -56.94 2.96
CA ILE A 28 17.90 -55.64 2.34
C ILE A 28 18.87 -55.29 1.19
N CYS A 29 20.13 -55.74 1.23
CA CYS A 29 21.12 -55.52 0.18
C CYS A 29 20.90 -56.38 -1.09
N ILE A 30 20.07 -57.40 -1.03
CA ILE A 30 19.80 -58.29 -2.21
C ILE A 30 18.51 -57.87 -2.94
N ILE A 31 17.65 -57.07 -2.32
CA ILE A 31 16.56 -56.42 -3.05
C ILE A 31 17.17 -55.25 -3.82
N PRO A 32 17.08 -55.21 -5.17
CA PRO A 32 17.49 -54.03 -5.88
C PRO A 32 16.70 -52.87 -5.23
N GLN A 33 17.43 -51.92 -4.65
CA GLN A 33 16.80 -50.71 -4.17
C GLN A 33 16.20 -50.02 -5.38
N MET A 34 14.95 -50.35 -5.69
CA MET A 34 14.11 -49.39 -6.34
C MET A 34 14.05 -48.22 -5.39
N THR A 35 14.93 -47.26 -5.53
CA THR A 35 14.69 -45.91 -5.04
C THR A 35 13.47 -45.41 -5.79
N VAL A 36 12.27 -45.80 -5.29
CA VAL A 36 11.12 -44.96 -5.48
C VAL A 36 11.53 -43.66 -4.75
N LYS A 37 12.10 -42.71 -5.50
CA LYS A 37 11.91 -41.34 -5.15
C LYS A 37 10.39 -41.21 -5.11
N ALA A 38 9.82 -41.36 -3.92
CA ALA A 38 8.58 -40.71 -3.64
C ALA A 38 8.90 -39.22 -3.79
N ASP A 39 8.73 -38.70 -5.00
CA ASP A 39 8.49 -37.30 -5.13
C ASP A 39 7.33 -37.08 -4.20
N ASN A 40 7.60 -36.39 -3.10
CA ASN A 40 6.60 -36.01 -2.10
C ASN A 40 5.77 -34.91 -2.75
N VAL A 41 5.04 -35.31 -3.80
CA VAL A 41 4.09 -34.45 -4.49
C VAL A 41 2.90 -34.37 -3.54
N GLY A 42 2.92 -33.37 -2.66
CA GLY A 42 1.86 -33.14 -1.69
C GLY A 42 0.48 -33.24 -2.35
N THR A 43 -0.51 -33.63 -1.59
CA THR A 43 -1.92 -33.70 -2.04
C THR A 43 -2.39 -32.33 -2.58
N THR A 44 -3.45 -32.32 -3.36
CA THR A 44 -4.05 -31.05 -3.84
C THR A 44 -4.43 -30.13 -2.66
N GLU A 45 -4.91 -30.69 -1.55
CA GLU A 45 -5.21 -29.96 -0.33
C GLU A 45 -3.97 -29.31 0.27
N GLU A 46 -2.86 -30.04 0.42
CA GLU A 46 -1.61 -29.51 0.98
C GLU A 46 -1.03 -28.40 0.10
N LYS A 47 -1.06 -28.56 -1.21
CA LYS A 47 -0.63 -27.55 -2.17
C LYS A 47 -1.50 -26.30 -2.14
N LEU A 48 -2.83 -26.47 -2.04
CA LEU A 48 -3.77 -25.36 -1.90
C LEU A 48 -3.57 -24.62 -0.58
N GLU A 49 -3.28 -25.35 0.50
CA GLU A 49 -2.95 -24.76 1.82
C GLU A 49 -1.66 -23.96 1.78
N GLU A 50 -0.61 -24.48 1.14
CA GLU A 50 0.66 -23.77 0.96
C GLU A 50 0.45 -22.48 0.17
N ASP A 51 -0.25 -22.54 -0.95
CA ASP A 51 -0.56 -21.37 -1.76
C ASP A 51 -1.44 -20.38 -1.02
N TRP A 52 -2.47 -20.83 -0.30
CA TRP A 52 -3.29 -19.97 0.54
C TRP A 52 -2.45 -19.19 1.57
N GLY A 53 -1.53 -19.87 2.26
CA GLY A 53 -0.62 -19.26 3.22
C GLY A 53 0.30 -18.22 2.59
N ALA A 54 0.87 -18.55 1.41
CA ALA A 54 1.74 -17.65 0.66
C ALA A 54 0.99 -16.40 0.16
N MET A 55 -0.19 -16.60 -0.43
CA MET A 55 -1.06 -15.54 -0.96
C MET A 55 -1.59 -14.63 0.16
N SER A 56 -2.00 -15.20 1.30
CA SER A 56 -2.40 -14.45 2.50
C SER A 56 -1.25 -13.60 3.05
N SER A 57 -0.07 -14.20 3.16
CA SER A 57 1.14 -13.48 3.61
C SER A 57 1.53 -12.36 2.64
N ALA A 58 1.39 -12.57 1.34
CA ALA A 58 1.67 -11.56 0.32
C ALA A 58 0.71 -10.37 0.45
N ALA A 59 -0.59 -10.62 0.63
CA ALA A 59 -1.58 -9.59 0.88
C ALA A 59 -1.24 -8.76 2.14
N GLY A 60 -0.93 -9.41 3.26
CA GLY A 60 -0.61 -8.75 4.54
C GLY A 60 0.71 -7.98 4.53
N LYS A 61 1.59 -8.23 3.55
CA LYS A 61 2.84 -7.47 3.36
C LYS A 61 2.69 -6.30 2.40
N MET A 62 1.55 -6.15 1.72
CA MET A 62 1.32 -5.03 0.84
C MET A 62 1.21 -3.73 1.64
N ASN A 63 1.98 -2.73 1.24
CA ASN A 63 1.80 -1.37 1.75
C ASN A 63 0.63 -0.71 1.00
N MET A 64 -0.60 -0.95 1.46
CA MET A 64 -1.81 -0.42 0.86
C MET A 64 -1.86 1.10 0.95
N THR A 65 -2.27 1.74 -0.13
CA THR A 65 -2.39 3.19 -0.25
C THR A 65 -3.71 3.56 -0.95
N ASN A 66 -4.03 4.86 -0.99
CA ASN A 66 -5.18 5.34 -1.75
C ASN A 66 -5.09 5.03 -3.26
N THR A 67 -3.87 4.79 -3.78
CA THR A 67 -3.64 4.42 -5.19
C THR A 67 -3.67 2.92 -5.45
N THR A 68 -3.68 2.10 -4.41
CA THR A 68 -3.74 0.64 -4.57
C THR A 68 -5.00 0.24 -5.31
N THR A 69 -4.84 -0.43 -6.45
CA THR A 69 -5.94 -0.89 -7.29
C THR A 69 -6.28 -2.35 -7.03
N LYS A 70 -7.51 -2.73 -7.38
CA LYS A 70 -7.96 -4.12 -7.35
C LYS A 70 -7.05 -5.05 -8.18
N ALA A 71 -6.56 -4.57 -9.33
CA ALA A 71 -5.66 -5.33 -10.20
C ALA A 71 -4.29 -5.57 -9.54
N GLN A 72 -3.69 -4.55 -8.91
CA GLN A 72 -2.42 -4.69 -8.19
C GLN A 72 -2.52 -5.67 -7.02
N VAL A 73 -3.64 -5.67 -6.28
CA VAL A 73 -3.86 -6.65 -5.21
C VAL A 73 -3.90 -8.06 -5.79
N MET A 74 -4.64 -8.27 -6.89
CA MET A 74 -4.71 -9.57 -7.55
C MET A 74 -3.34 -10.03 -8.06
N GLU A 75 -2.60 -9.15 -8.71
CA GLU A 75 -1.24 -9.44 -9.23
C GLU A 75 -0.31 -9.92 -8.12
N VAL A 76 -0.23 -9.20 -7.00
CA VAL A 76 0.63 -9.57 -5.86
C VAL A 76 0.23 -10.91 -5.26
N ILE A 77 -1.07 -11.15 -5.11
CA ILE A 77 -1.58 -12.40 -4.53
C ILE A 77 -1.28 -13.57 -5.45
N THR A 78 -1.60 -13.46 -6.74
CA THR A 78 -1.41 -14.56 -7.69
C THR A 78 0.07 -14.86 -7.95
N ALA A 79 0.93 -13.85 -7.90
CA ALA A 79 2.38 -14.04 -8.00
C ALA A 79 2.98 -14.83 -6.82
N ALA A 80 2.28 -14.92 -5.70
CA ALA A 80 2.72 -15.68 -4.53
C ALA A 80 2.40 -17.18 -4.60
N ALA A 81 1.48 -17.59 -5.46
CA ALA A 81 1.12 -18.99 -5.65
C ALA A 81 2.26 -19.77 -6.33
N LYS A 82 2.60 -20.93 -5.77
CA LYS A 82 3.68 -21.80 -6.28
C LYS A 82 3.16 -23.01 -7.02
N ASN A 83 1.95 -23.45 -6.68
CA ASN A 83 1.36 -24.69 -7.19
C ASN A 83 0.31 -24.45 -8.29
N GLY A 84 0.19 -23.20 -8.77
CA GLY A 84 -0.73 -22.83 -9.84
C GLY A 84 -2.16 -22.58 -9.39
N THR A 85 -2.38 -22.30 -8.10
CA THR A 85 -3.70 -21.92 -7.56
C THR A 85 -4.22 -20.66 -8.27
N LYS A 86 -5.46 -20.75 -8.76
CA LYS A 86 -6.19 -19.64 -9.37
C LYS A 86 -6.92 -18.86 -8.29
N ALA A 87 -7.03 -17.54 -8.48
CA ALA A 87 -7.75 -16.65 -7.57
C ALA A 87 -8.84 -15.89 -8.32
N GLU A 88 -10.05 -15.85 -7.76
CA GLU A 88 -11.17 -15.10 -8.31
C GLU A 88 -11.85 -14.27 -7.22
N TRP A 89 -12.20 -13.02 -7.55
CA TRP A 89 -12.89 -12.13 -6.62
C TRP A 89 -14.30 -12.60 -6.32
N LYS A 90 -14.60 -12.83 -5.06
CA LYS A 90 -15.96 -12.93 -4.55
C LYS A 90 -16.49 -11.53 -4.15
N SER A 91 -15.66 -10.72 -3.53
CA SER A 91 -15.95 -9.32 -3.26
C SER A 91 -14.66 -8.50 -3.13
N PHE A 92 -14.75 -7.19 -3.40
CA PHE A 92 -13.66 -6.24 -3.18
C PHE A 92 -14.26 -4.88 -2.81
N ARG A 93 -13.88 -4.36 -1.65
CA ARG A 93 -14.24 -3.03 -1.19
C ARG A 93 -12.97 -2.29 -0.79
N LYS A 94 -12.82 -1.06 -1.25
CA LYS A 94 -11.77 -0.14 -0.84
C LYS A 94 -12.39 1.14 -0.29
N VAL A 95 -11.83 1.64 0.80
CA VAL A 95 -12.13 2.96 1.37
C VAL A 95 -10.83 3.72 1.42
N ASP A 96 -10.80 4.91 0.82
CA ASP A 96 -9.61 5.75 0.85
C ASP A 96 -9.40 6.35 2.24
N ALA A 97 -8.13 6.47 2.63
CA ALA A 97 -7.75 7.17 3.85
C ALA A 97 -7.89 8.69 3.68
N THR A 98 -8.21 9.36 4.76
CA THR A 98 -8.21 10.83 4.86
C THR A 98 -7.20 11.30 5.90
N TYR A 99 -7.20 12.58 6.23
CA TYR A 99 -6.40 13.10 7.35
C TYR A 99 -6.92 12.66 8.71
N GLU A 100 -8.23 12.43 8.82
CA GLU A 100 -8.92 12.10 10.08
C GLU A 100 -9.13 10.59 10.25
N SER A 101 -9.25 9.87 9.16
CA SER A 101 -9.62 8.45 9.17
C SER A 101 -8.67 7.59 8.36
N LYS A 102 -8.40 6.40 8.88
CA LYS A 102 -7.77 5.33 8.11
C LYS A 102 -8.73 4.84 7.04
N GLY A 103 -8.18 4.50 5.88
CA GLY A 103 -8.88 3.73 4.86
C GLY A 103 -8.62 2.25 5.02
N GLY A 104 -9.01 1.47 4.04
CA GLY A 104 -8.73 0.03 4.04
C GLY A 104 -9.21 -0.68 2.78
N VAL A 105 -8.70 -1.89 2.62
CA VAL A 105 -9.15 -2.85 1.63
C VAL A 105 -9.72 -4.06 2.35
N THR A 106 -10.96 -4.39 2.04
CA THR A 106 -11.62 -5.60 2.51
C THR A 106 -12.05 -6.42 1.29
N ALA A 107 -11.61 -7.66 1.22
CA ALA A 107 -11.92 -8.50 0.06
C ALA A 107 -12.05 -9.97 0.44
N TYR A 108 -12.82 -10.70 -0.38
CA TYR A 108 -12.92 -12.15 -0.36
C TYR A 108 -12.58 -12.68 -1.75
N LEU A 109 -11.78 -13.74 -1.79
CA LEU A 109 -11.41 -14.45 -3.01
C LEU A 109 -11.71 -15.94 -2.84
N ASN A 110 -12.11 -16.58 -3.93
CA ASN A 110 -12.06 -18.03 -4.05
C ASN A 110 -10.71 -18.42 -4.66
N LEU A 111 -9.95 -19.25 -3.95
CA LEU A 111 -8.72 -19.87 -4.44
C LEU A 111 -9.06 -21.29 -4.88
N THR A 112 -8.67 -21.66 -6.11
CA THR A 112 -9.00 -22.97 -6.69
C THR A 112 -7.77 -23.64 -7.25
N LEU A 113 -7.56 -24.91 -6.89
CA LEU A 113 -6.53 -25.79 -7.42
C LEU A 113 -7.14 -27.18 -7.65
N ASP A 114 -7.09 -27.69 -8.87
CA ASP A 114 -7.55 -29.04 -9.26
C ASP A 114 -8.94 -29.39 -8.70
N GLY A 115 -9.90 -28.43 -8.81
CA GLY A 115 -11.27 -28.60 -8.36
C GLY A 115 -11.51 -28.43 -6.86
N LYS A 116 -10.45 -28.26 -6.05
CA LYS A 116 -10.58 -27.89 -4.62
C LYS A 116 -10.60 -26.39 -4.49
N THR A 117 -11.44 -25.86 -3.60
CA THR A 117 -11.62 -24.43 -3.41
C THR A 117 -11.46 -24.05 -1.94
N ARG A 118 -10.79 -22.93 -1.69
CA ARG A 118 -10.63 -22.30 -0.38
C ARG A 118 -10.86 -20.79 -0.47
N GLU A 119 -11.49 -20.22 0.55
CA GLU A 119 -11.66 -18.76 0.63
C GLU A 119 -10.44 -18.09 1.24
N LEU A 120 -10.01 -16.97 0.65
CA LEU A 120 -9.03 -16.04 1.21
C LEU A 120 -9.73 -14.73 1.58
N TYR A 121 -9.60 -14.32 2.82
CA TYR A 121 -10.04 -13.03 3.33
C TYR A 121 -8.89 -12.06 3.46
N ILE A 122 -9.06 -10.84 2.95
CA ILE A 122 -8.11 -9.74 3.06
C ILE A 122 -8.78 -8.61 3.85
N ASN A 123 -8.08 -8.09 4.84
CA ASN A 123 -8.51 -6.92 5.61
C ASN A 123 -7.28 -6.09 5.97
N GLU A 124 -6.90 -5.20 5.05
CA GLU A 124 -5.69 -4.40 5.19
C GLU A 124 -6.04 -2.93 5.39
N VAL A 125 -5.25 -2.26 6.22
CA VAL A 125 -5.45 -0.86 6.59
C VAL A 125 -4.65 0.05 5.67
N ILE A 126 -5.28 1.11 5.15
CA ILE A 126 -4.60 2.25 4.53
C ILE A 126 -4.39 3.30 5.62
N PRO A 127 -3.13 3.65 5.97
CA PRO A 127 -2.86 4.66 6.99
C PRO A 127 -3.49 6.01 6.65
N THR A 128 -3.80 6.82 7.65
CA THR A 128 -4.18 8.23 7.43
C THR A 128 -3.12 8.96 6.62
N LEU A 129 -3.52 9.99 5.86
CA LEU A 129 -2.62 10.79 5.02
C LEU A 129 -1.54 11.54 5.81
N GLY A 130 -1.52 11.37 7.13
CA GLY A 130 -0.56 11.99 8.02
C GLY A 130 -0.94 13.42 8.40
N ASN A 131 -0.08 14.05 9.17
CA ASN A 131 -0.36 15.34 9.78
C ASN A 131 0.45 16.44 9.07
N ASN A 132 0.22 16.62 7.75
CA ASN A 132 0.84 17.71 6.98
C ASN A 132 0.24 19.06 7.35
N ARG A 133 0.25 19.37 8.65
CA ARG A 133 -0.22 20.65 9.14
C ARG A 133 0.69 21.78 8.66
N PRO A 134 0.18 23.03 8.62
CA PRO A 134 1.01 24.18 8.37
C PRO A 134 2.24 24.21 9.28
N GLU A 135 3.31 24.82 8.80
CA GLU A 135 4.51 25.03 9.58
C GLU A 135 4.19 25.68 10.94
N LYS A 136 4.84 25.23 12.01
CA LYS A 136 4.58 25.72 13.37
C LYS A 136 4.77 27.24 13.43
N GLY A 137 3.77 27.93 13.97
CA GLY A 137 3.81 29.41 14.12
C GLY A 137 3.16 30.19 12.97
N ILE A 138 2.59 29.52 11.96
CA ILE A 138 1.78 30.18 10.94
C ILE A 138 0.33 30.24 11.41
N ALA A 139 -0.25 31.43 11.42
CA ALA A 139 -1.71 31.59 11.55
C ALA A 139 -2.36 31.28 10.21
N VAL A 140 -3.15 30.23 10.16
CA VAL A 140 -3.87 29.76 8.98
C VAL A 140 -5.34 29.69 9.31
N SER A 141 -6.19 30.23 8.45
CA SER A 141 -7.63 30.06 8.56
C SER A 141 -8.05 28.61 8.30
N GLU A 142 -9.24 28.25 8.77
CA GLU A 142 -9.80 26.91 8.53
C GLU A 142 -9.95 26.63 7.02
N ASP A 143 -10.36 27.62 6.23
CA ASP A 143 -10.47 27.45 4.77
C ASP A 143 -9.10 27.27 4.08
N GLU A 144 -8.08 28.00 4.48
CA GLU A 144 -6.73 27.82 3.95
C GLU A 144 -6.20 26.41 4.26
N TRP A 145 -6.43 25.94 5.50
CA TRP A 145 -6.06 24.57 5.89
C TRP A 145 -6.85 23.53 5.09
N ASN A 146 -8.15 23.73 4.94
CA ASN A 146 -9.00 22.82 4.17
C ASN A 146 -8.65 22.78 2.68
N ILE A 147 -8.20 23.89 2.08
CA ILE A 147 -7.67 23.88 0.70
C ILE A 147 -6.46 22.96 0.58
N LEU A 148 -5.49 23.05 1.49
CA LEU A 148 -4.32 22.15 1.48
C LEU A 148 -4.75 20.69 1.65
N ARG A 149 -5.62 20.39 2.60
CA ARG A 149 -6.12 19.03 2.85
C ARG A 149 -6.83 18.44 1.64
N LEU A 150 -7.77 19.18 1.05
CA LEU A 150 -8.52 18.74 -0.15
C LEU A 150 -7.59 18.57 -1.34
N THR A 151 -6.64 19.47 -1.54
CA THR A 151 -5.60 19.33 -2.57
C THR A 151 -4.82 18.04 -2.39
N ASN A 152 -4.38 17.74 -1.17
CA ASN A 152 -3.60 16.56 -0.87
C ASN A 152 -4.43 15.26 -0.97
N ILE A 153 -5.72 15.30 -0.68
CA ILE A 153 -6.62 14.16 -0.94
C ILE A 153 -6.66 13.84 -2.44
N GLU A 154 -6.84 14.84 -3.31
CA GLU A 154 -6.83 14.61 -4.76
C GLU A 154 -5.45 14.12 -5.25
N ARG A 155 -4.36 14.68 -4.72
CA ARG A 155 -3.00 14.24 -5.04
C ARG A 155 -2.73 12.80 -4.60
N ALA A 156 -3.18 12.43 -3.40
CA ALA A 156 -3.04 11.06 -2.88
C ALA A 156 -3.79 10.02 -3.73
N LYS A 157 -4.97 10.36 -4.26
CA LYS A 157 -5.71 9.49 -5.20
C LYS A 157 -4.92 9.17 -6.46
N GLU A 158 -4.07 10.11 -6.89
CA GLU A 158 -3.24 9.99 -8.09
C GLU A 158 -1.77 9.61 -7.77
N GLY A 159 -1.48 9.17 -6.53
CA GLY A 159 -0.13 8.75 -6.10
C GLY A 159 0.91 9.87 -6.06
N LYS A 160 0.47 11.12 -6.03
CA LYS A 160 1.37 12.27 -6.02
C LYS A 160 1.84 12.59 -4.60
N LYS A 161 3.06 13.12 -4.46
CA LYS A 161 3.55 13.65 -3.18
C LYS A 161 2.57 14.64 -2.59
N LEU A 162 2.34 14.57 -1.28
CA LEU A 162 1.52 15.55 -0.57
C LEU A 162 2.28 16.87 -0.46
N LEU A 163 1.56 17.96 -0.64
CA LEU A 163 2.11 19.31 -0.50
C LEU A 163 2.18 19.73 0.96
N THR A 164 3.11 20.62 1.26
CA THR A 164 3.22 21.32 2.55
C THR A 164 2.79 22.77 2.39
N MET A 165 2.65 23.50 3.51
CA MET A 165 2.32 24.93 3.51
C MET A 165 3.45 25.72 4.20
N PRO A 166 4.52 26.06 3.47
CA PRO A 166 5.58 26.91 4.00
C PRO A 166 5.07 28.33 4.28
N ALA A 167 5.52 28.92 5.37
CA ALA A 167 5.15 30.29 5.79
C ALA A 167 5.34 31.33 4.67
N ALA A 168 6.40 31.19 3.90
CA ALA A 168 6.72 32.11 2.82
C ALA A 168 5.70 32.05 1.67
N LEU A 169 5.21 30.85 1.32
CA LEU A 169 4.17 30.69 0.28
C LEU A 169 2.80 31.14 0.81
N GLN A 170 2.48 30.88 2.04
CA GLN A 170 1.24 31.36 2.66
C GLN A 170 1.18 32.90 2.63
N LYS A 171 2.29 33.60 2.97
CA LYS A 171 2.36 35.06 2.87
C LYS A 171 2.20 35.55 1.43
N ALA A 172 2.83 34.90 0.45
CA ALA A 172 2.67 35.23 -0.95
C ALA A 172 1.24 35.05 -1.43
N THR A 173 0.56 33.96 -1.02
CA THR A 173 -0.84 33.69 -1.32
C THR A 173 -1.76 34.77 -0.74
N ALA A 174 -1.52 35.20 0.50
CA ALA A 174 -2.29 36.29 1.12
C ALA A 174 -2.16 37.63 0.36
N VAL A 175 -0.94 37.95 -0.12
CA VAL A 175 -0.72 39.13 -0.99
C VAL A 175 -1.53 38.99 -2.27
N ARG A 176 -1.44 37.84 -2.95
CA ARG A 176 -2.15 37.58 -4.21
C ARG A 176 -3.69 37.62 -4.05
N ALA A 177 -4.20 37.08 -2.95
CA ALA A 177 -5.62 37.15 -2.63
C ALA A 177 -6.10 38.59 -2.55
N LYS A 178 -5.38 39.44 -1.79
CA LYS A 178 -5.68 40.89 -1.68
C LYS A 178 -5.65 41.62 -3.02
N GLU A 179 -4.63 41.35 -3.84
CA GLU A 179 -4.53 41.95 -5.18
C GLU A 179 -5.70 41.60 -6.08
N ASN A 180 -6.31 40.42 -5.92
CA ASN A 180 -7.42 39.96 -6.74
C ASN A 180 -8.81 40.26 -6.18
N VAL A 181 -8.95 40.81 -4.97
CA VAL A 181 -10.25 41.15 -4.36
C VAL A 181 -11.03 42.12 -5.27
N ASN A 182 -10.39 43.15 -5.76
CA ASN A 182 -11.02 44.22 -6.55
C ASN A 182 -11.03 43.94 -8.07
N ASN A 183 -10.38 42.88 -8.53
CA ASN A 183 -10.40 42.53 -9.94
C ASN A 183 -11.76 41.93 -10.33
N THR A 184 -12.32 42.37 -11.45
CA THR A 184 -13.57 41.77 -11.97
C THR A 184 -13.39 40.32 -12.36
N GLN A 185 -12.21 39.95 -12.85
CA GLN A 185 -11.80 38.60 -13.17
C GLN A 185 -10.47 38.27 -12.48
N PRO A 186 -10.25 37.02 -12.01
CA PRO A 186 -8.96 36.59 -11.53
C PRO A 186 -7.88 36.79 -12.57
N ALA A 187 -6.73 37.35 -12.19
CA ALA A 187 -5.62 37.61 -13.09
C ALA A 187 -4.29 37.07 -12.53
N HIS A 188 -3.56 36.33 -13.35
CA HIS A 188 -2.22 35.86 -13.00
C HIS A 188 -1.14 36.98 -13.10
N THR A 189 -1.53 38.14 -13.58
CA THR A 189 -0.72 39.36 -13.58
C THR A 189 -1.06 40.18 -12.33
N ARG A 190 -0.07 40.71 -11.67
CA ARG A 190 -0.20 41.58 -10.49
C ARG A 190 -0.62 43.00 -10.91
N PRO A 191 -1.19 43.83 -10.02
CA PRO A 191 -1.59 45.22 -10.36
C PRO A 191 -0.47 46.11 -10.93
N ASN A 192 0.78 45.79 -10.60
CA ASN A 192 1.96 46.49 -11.12
C ASN A 192 2.45 45.96 -12.48
N GLY A 193 1.68 45.12 -13.16
CA GLY A 193 2.01 44.53 -14.45
C GLY A 193 2.97 43.36 -14.44
N THR A 194 3.47 42.96 -13.28
CA THR A 194 4.40 41.82 -13.17
C THR A 194 3.67 40.49 -13.03
N SER A 195 4.35 39.37 -13.29
CA SER A 195 3.81 38.02 -13.07
C SER A 195 3.55 37.74 -11.58
N TYR A 196 2.52 36.93 -11.27
CA TYR A 196 2.24 36.42 -9.91
C TYR A 196 3.50 35.83 -9.24
N LYS A 197 4.41 35.26 -10.01
CA LYS A 197 5.68 34.70 -9.51
C LYS A 197 6.54 35.70 -8.74
N THR A 198 6.35 37.00 -8.98
CA THR A 198 7.10 38.06 -8.27
C THR A 198 6.61 38.28 -6.83
N ALA A 199 5.46 37.75 -6.45
CA ALA A 199 4.98 37.72 -5.08
C ALA A 199 5.67 36.63 -4.23
N VAL A 200 6.29 35.65 -4.90
CA VAL A 200 6.93 34.51 -4.24
C VAL A 200 8.40 34.82 -3.97
N PRO A 201 8.94 34.51 -2.79
CA PRO A 201 10.34 34.73 -2.47
C PRO A 201 11.31 34.05 -3.44
N SER A 202 12.49 34.64 -3.60
CA SER A 202 13.50 34.14 -4.55
C SER A 202 13.97 32.71 -4.27
N SER A 203 13.91 32.28 -3.02
CA SER A 203 14.22 30.89 -2.62
C SER A 203 13.36 29.82 -3.30
N PHE A 204 12.17 30.19 -3.80
CA PHE A 204 11.27 29.26 -4.52
C PHE A 204 11.31 29.42 -6.04
N LYS A 205 12.08 30.36 -6.59
CA LYS A 205 12.02 30.69 -8.04
C LYS A 205 12.47 29.56 -8.95
N ASN A 206 13.32 28.68 -8.48
CA ASN A 206 13.84 27.54 -9.24
C ASN A 206 13.02 26.25 -9.07
N THR A 207 11.98 26.29 -8.27
CA THR A 207 11.01 25.18 -8.11
C THR A 207 9.80 25.47 -9.00
N GLY A 208 9.27 24.57 -9.72
CA GLY A 208 8.07 24.84 -10.53
C GLY A 208 6.99 25.57 -9.71
N LEU A 209 6.57 26.76 -10.17
CA LEU A 209 5.52 27.56 -9.53
C LEU A 209 4.21 27.46 -10.33
N GLY A 210 3.09 27.33 -9.62
CA GLY A 210 1.74 27.40 -10.18
C GLY A 210 0.83 28.22 -9.29
N GLU A 211 -0.21 28.78 -9.86
CA GLU A 211 -1.24 29.53 -9.15
C GLU A 211 -2.61 29.08 -9.62
N ASN A 212 -3.46 28.67 -8.70
CA ASN A 212 -4.90 28.50 -8.91
C ASN A 212 -5.63 29.59 -8.17
N MET A 213 -6.56 30.27 -8.84
CA MET A 213 -7.41 31.28 -8.25
C MET A 213 -8.88 30.90 -8.36
N TYR A 214 -9.65 31.25 -7.36
CA TYR A 214 -11.10 31.08 -7.39
C TYR A 214 -11.77 32.34 -6.84
N LYS A 215 -12.78 32.80 -7.54
CA LYS A 215 -13.62 33.94 -7.13
C LYS A 215 -15.07 33.63 -7.47
N CYS A 216 -15.98 34.00 -6.59
CA CYS A 216 -17.42 33.98 -6.86
C CYS A 216 -18.11 35.12 -6.09
N THR A 217 -19.36 35.35 -6.41
CA THR A 217 -20.21 36.39 -5.77
C THR A 217 -20.78 35.97 -4.41
N LYS A 218 -20.59 34.70 -4.03
CA LYS A 218 -21.02 34.14 -2.74
C LYS A 218 -19.82 33.97 -1.81
N THR A 219 -20.07 33.59 -0.58
CA THR A 219 -19.00 33.18 0.33
C THR A 219 -18.21 32.04 -0.27
N VAL A 220 -16.91 32.24 -0.44
CA VAL A 220 -15.99 31.21 -0.92
C VAL A 220 -15.67 30.27 0.22
N THR A 221 -15.86 28.98 0.01
CA THR A 221 -15.37 27.92 0.91
C THR A 221 -14.29 27.10 0.20
N ALA A 222 -13.46 26.41 0.96
CA ALA A 222 -12.45 25.52 0.41
C ALA A 222 -13.05 24.46 -0.54
N GLN A 223 -14.24 23.92 -0.19
CA GLN A 223 -14.93 22.92 -1.00
C GLN A 223 -15.42 23.48 -2.36
N LEU A 224 -15.91 24.72 -2.37
CA LEU A 224 -16.34 25.39 -3.61
C LEU A 224 -15.14 25.64 -4.53
N ALA A 225 -14.04 26.16 -3.98
CA ALA A 225 -12.82 26.41 -4.73
C ALA A 225 -12.28 25.11 -5.34
N MET A 226 -12.12 24.06 -4.53
CA MET A 226 -11.64 22.75 -4.99
C MET A 226 -12.53 22.14 -6.06
N ARG A 227 -13.87 22.21 -5.92
CA ARG A 227 -14.80 21.75 -6.96
C ARG A 227 -14.60 22.51 -8.25
N GLY A 228 -14.47 23.83 -8.19
CA GLY A 228 -14.21 24.66 -9.38
C GLY A 228 -12.90 24.30 -10.06
N TRP A 229 -11.82 24.12 -9.29
CA TRP A 229 -10.53 23.77 -9.83
C TRP A 229 -10.48 22.35 -10.42
N MET A 230 -11.07 21.37 -9.74
CA MET A 230 -11.08 19.99 -10.25
C MET A 230 -11.95 19.80 -11.49
N ASN A 231 -12.95 20.65 -11.70
CA ASN A 231 -13.77 20.68 -12.92
C ASN A 231 -13.11 21.45 -14.10
N SER A 232 -11.99 22.11 -13.86
CA SER A 232 -11.22 22.83 -14.89
C SER A 232 -9.95 22.07 -15.22
N ALA A 233 -9.76 21.68 -16.48
CA ALA A 233 -8.62 20.87 -16.91
C ALA A 233 -7.27 21.51 -16.55
N SER A 234 -7.12 22.83 -16.74
CA SER A 234 -5.87 23.55 -16.43
C SER A 234 -5.60 23.61 -14.92
N HIS A 235 -6.62 23.92 -14.11
CA HIS A 235 -6.46 23.97 -12.66
C HIS A 235 -6.21 22.58 -12.05
N LYS A 236 -6.92 21.56 -12.55
CA LYS A 236 -6.70 20.17 -12.15
C LYS A 236 -5.28 19.72 -12.48
N ALA A 237 -4.80 20.00 -13.69
CA ALA A 237 -3.43 19.67 -14.09
C ALA A 237 -2.40 20.37 -13.20
N ASN A 238 -2.66 21.61 -12.77
CA ASN A 238 -1.80 22.32 -11.83
C ASN A 238 -1.80 21.69 -10.43
N ILE A 239 -2.96 21.29 -9.90
CA ILE A 239 -3.07 20.58 -8.60
C ILE A 239 -2.30 19.25 -8.63
N LEU A 240 -2.39 18.50 -9.73
CA LEU A 240 -1.81 17.15 -9.85
C LEU A 240 -0.38 17.13 -10.40
N ARG A 241 0.24 18.30 -10.56
CA ARG A 241 1.59 18.39 -11.13
C ARG A 241 2.61 17.64 -10.29
N GLU A 242 3.45 16.83 -10.97
CA GLU A 242 4.42 15.92 -10.32
C GLU A 242 5.48 16.64 -9.50
N ASN A 243 6.00 17.74 -10.05
CA ASN A 243 7.19 18.43 -9.52
C ASN A 243 6.92 19.30 -8.28
N TYR A 244 5.67 19.36 -7.80
CA TYR A 244 5.35 20.12 -6.59
C TYR A 244 5.60 19.30 -5.33
N GLN A 245 6.12 19.98 -4.29
CA GLN A 245 6.46 19.39 -2.99
C GLN A 245 5.71 20.11 -1.86
#